data_b18d0c03aed0f150997dd0afa3e2acc5
#
_entry.id   b18d0c03aed0f150997dd0afa3e2acc5
#
_cell.length_a   1.000
_cell.length_b   1.000
_cell.length_c   1.000
_cell.angle_alpha   90.00
_cell.angle_beta   90.00
_cell.angle_gamma   90.00
#
_symmetry.space_group_name_H-M   'P 1'
#
loop_
_entity.id
_entity.type
_entity.pdbx_description
1 polymer ?
#
loop_
_entity_poly.entity_id
_entity_poly.type
_entity_poly.pdbx_seq_one_letter_code
_entity_poly.pdbx_strand_id
1 'polypeptide(L)'
;KTIPVIDLAQAVGMRPLIPNENSTVIVTEYNRSIQAFLIGSVERIVNLTWETIQPPPRTAGRQHYLTAITNVDDAIVEIIDVEKVLAEIVPMNTKISEETLSRPILSKARGREVLIVDDSRVAIHQLTDALGQLGMIVHTATDGLKGLRQLQEWADQGEVLTDKLLMVITDAEMPEMDGYRLTTEIRQDSRLQDLYVVMHTSLSGSFNAAMVKKVGCDNFLSKFQPDRLAEVVAERLLLDE
;
A
#
# COMPACT_ATOMS: atom_id res chain seq x y z
N LYS A 1 -22.22 17.89 -0.34
CA LYS A 1 -21.38 16.89 0.36
C LYS A 1 -20.32 17.66 1.15
N THR A 2 -20.22 17.43 2.45
CA THR A 2 -19.22 18.10 3.30
C THR A 2 -17.89 17.37 3.13
N ILE A 3 -16.80 18.11 2.96
CA ILE A 3 -15.44 17.57 2.86
C ILE A 3 -14.70 17.97 4.13
N PRO A 4 -14.08 17.04 4.89
CA PRO A 4 -13.25 17.39 6.03
C PRO A 4 -12.01 18.16 5.56
N VAL A 5 -11.65 19.22 6.31
CA VAL A 5 -10.49 20.05 6.04
C VAL A 5 -9.46 19.84 7.15
N ILE A 6 -8.26 19.47 6.76
CA ILE A 6 -7.12 19.21 7.63
C ILE A 6 -6.14 20.37 7.53
N ASP A 7 -5.77 20.98 8.64
CA ASP A 7 -4.64 21.91 8.69
C ASP A 7 -3.33 21.14 8.51
N LEU A 8 -2.71 21.26 7.33
CA LEU A 8 -1.51 20.50 7.00
C LEU A 8 -0.33 20.86 7.92
N ALA A 9 -0.18 22.13 8.27
CA ALA A 9 0.88 22.57 9.18
C ALA A 9 0.74 21.91 10.55
N GLN A 10 -0.46 21.91 11.12
CA GLN A 10 -0.73 21.24 12.40
C GLN A 10 -0.52 19.73 12.29
N ALA A 11 -0.95 19.12 11.20
CA ALA A 11 -0.85 17.69 10.95
C ALA A 11 0.61 17.21 10.93
N VAL A 12 1.53 18.01 10.38
CA VAL A 12 2.97 17.69 10.35
C VAL A 12 3.74 18.21 11.58
N GLY A 13 3.03 18.60 12.65
CA GLY A 13 3.64 19.01 13.91
C GLY A 13 4.12 20.46 13.95
N MET A 14 3.74 21.28 12.99
CA MET A 14 4.01 22.72 12.98
C MET A 14 2.93 23.50 13.74
N ARG A 15 3.12 24.82 13.86
CA ARG A 15 2.08 25.69 14.43
C ARG A 15 0.86 25.72 13.50
N PRO A 16 -0.37 25.64 14.06
CA PRO A 16 -1.59 25.74 13.27
C PRO A 16 -1.60 27.00 12.40
N LEU A 17 -2.11 26.85 11.20
CA LEU A 17 -2.26 27.94 10.26
C LEU A 17 -3.34 28.91 10.77
N ILE A 18 -3.02 30.20 10.76
CA ILE A 18 -4.04 31.25 10.93
C ILE A 18 -4.52 31.60 9.52
N PRO A 19 -5.74 31.17 9.12
CA PRO A 19 -6.26 31.42 7.78
C PRO A 19 -6.28 32.92 7.45
N ASN A 20 -5.85 33.26 6.26
CA ASN A 20 -5.89 34.61 5.71
C ASN A 20 -6.35 34.56 4.23
N GLU A 21 -6.40 35.71 3.57
CA GLU A 21 -6.85 35.80 2.17
C GLU A 21 -5.99 35.04 1.15
N ASN A 22 -4.75 34.68 1.50
CA ASN A 22 -3.84 33.89 0.66
C ASN A 22 -3.93 32.39 0.95
N SER A 23 -4.63 31.98 2.02
CA SER A 23 -4.76 30.59 2.39
C SER A 23 -5.50 29.80 1.32
N THR A 24 -4.99 28.65 0.99
CA THR A 24 -5.49 27.79 -0.08
C THR A 24 -5.94 26.44 0.50
N VAL A 25 -6.98 25.88 -0.08
CA VAL A 25 -7.44 24.53 0.23
C VAL A 25 -7.16 23.63 -0.98
N ILE A 26 -6.33 22.62 -0.78
CA ILE A 26 -6.08 21.58 -1.77
C ILE A 26 -7.02 20.41 -1.49
N VAL A 27 -7.87 20.08 -2.47
CA VAL A 27 -8.76 18.92 -2.39
C VAL A 27 -8.05 17.73 -3.05
N THR A 28 -7.93 16.64 -2.31
CA THR A 28 -7.32 15.39 -2.79
C THR A 28 -8.33 14.26 -2.67
N GLU A 29 -8.25 13.32 -3.59
CA GLU A 29 -8.92 12.03 -3.46
C GLU A 29 -7.87 10.96 -3.21
N TYR A 30 -8.00 10.29 -2.07
CA TYR A 30 -7.14 9.20 -1.68
C TYR A 30 -8.00 8.03 -1.20
N ASN A 31 -7.82 6.85 -1.79
CA ASN A 31 -8.60 5.66 -1.46
C ASN A 31 -10.12 5.87 -1.49
N ARG A 32 -10.63 6.57 -2.52
CA ARG A 32 -12.05 6.97 -2.66
C ARG A 32 -12.58 7.87 -1.55
N SER A 33 -11.71 8.34 -0.67
CA SER A 33 -12.02 9.34 0.34
C SER A 33 -11.54 10.70 -0.13
N ILE A 34 -12.47 11.66 -0.20
CA ILE A 34 -12.14 13.03 -0.57
C ILE A 34 -11.78 13.78 0.72
N GLN A 35 -10.58 14.32 0.76
CA GLN A 35 -10.02 15.09 1.85
C GLN A 35 -9.57 16.45 1.34
N ALA A 36 -9.49 17.43 2.21
CA ALA A 36 -8.98 18.75 1.88
C ALA A 36 -7.90 19.16 2.88
N PHE A 37 -6.82 19.74 2.36
CA PHE A 37 -5.73 20.28 3.17
C PHE A 37 -5.74 21.80 3.13
N LEU A 38 -5.81 22.43 4.29
CA LEU A 38 -5.57 23.87 4.44
C LEU A 38 -4.07 24.12 4.45
N ILE A 39 -3.60 24.96 3.54
CA ILE A 39 -2.21 25.39 3.40
C ILE A 39 -2.10 26.91 3.35
N GLY A 40 -0.89 27.44 3.58
CA GLY A 40 -0.64 28.88 3.55
C GLY A 40 -0.85 29.49 2.16
N SER A 41 -0.17 28.92 1.15
CA SER A 41 -0.28 29.35 -0.26
C SER A 41 0.30 28.29 -1.18
N VAL A 42 -0.05 28.40 -2.46
CA VAL A 42 0.60 27.64 -3.54
C VAL A 42 1.45 28.63 -4.33
N GLU A 43 2.75 28.38 -4.42
CA GLU A 43 3.63 29.23 -5.23
C GLU A 43 3.57 28.82 -6.69
N ARG A 44 3.85 27.54 -6.97
CA ARG A 44 3.84 27.00 -8.34
C ARG A 44 3.90 25.48 -8.35
N ILE A 45 3.67 24.91 -9.53
CA ILE A 45 3.92 23.48 -9.82
C ILE A 45 5.33 23.36 -10.39
N VAL A 46 6.13 22.44 -9.88
CA VAL A 46 7.50 22.14 -10.35
C VAL A 46 7.56 20.73 -10.88
N ASN A 47 8.25 20.53 -12.01
CA ASN A 47 8.57 19.21 -12.52
C ASN A 47 9.93 18.80 -11.94
N LEU A 48 9.98 17.67 -11.26
CA LEU A 48 11.21 17.11 -10.68
C LEU A 48 11.61 15.87 -11.45
N THR A 49 12.92 15.62 -11.52
CA THR A 49 13.49 14.37 -12.01
C THR A 49 14.03 13.56 -10.82
N TRP A 50 14.07 12.26 -10.95
CA TRP A 50 14.52 11.38 -9.88
C TRP A 50 15.95 11.68 -9.41
N GLU A 51 16.82 12.19 -10.31
CA GLU A 51 18.20 12.56 -9.99
C GLU A 51 18.29 13.76 -9.02
N THR A 52 17.26 14.60 -8.97
CA THR A 52 17.23 15.79 -8.08
C THR A 52 16.61 15.50 -6.72
N ILE A 53 16.02 14.32 -6.54
CA ILE A 53 15.36 13.90 -5.31
C ILE A 53 16.38 13.16 -4.43
N GLN A 54 16.55 13.63 -3.20
CA GLN A 54 17.50 13.07 -2.24
C GLN A 54 16.77 12.51 -1.03
N PRO A 55 17.28 11.43 -0.41
CA PRO A 55 16.69 10.90 0.82
C PRO A 55 16.78 11.94 1.95
N PRO A 56 15.85 11.91 2.92
CA PRO A 56 15.86 12.82 4.04
C PRO A 56 17.12 12.65 4.90
N PRO A 57 17.60 13.71 5.57
CA PRO A 57 18.74 13.63 6.47
C PRO A 57 18.53 12.57 7.56
N ARG A 58 19.57 11.80 7.89
CA ARG A 58 19.50 10.78 8.96
C ARG A 58 19.11 11.33 10.33
N THR A 59 19.28 12.63 10.54
CA THR A 59 18.92 13.35 11.77
C THR A 59 17.43 13.68 11.87
N ALA A 60 16.66 13.53 10.78
CA ALA A 60 15.24 13.86 10.75
C ALA A 60 14.36 12.93 11.63
N GLY A 61 14.91 11.85 12.20
CA GLY A 61 14.20 10.93 13.09
C GLY A 61 13.22 10.00 12.36
N ARG A 62 12.68 9.00 13.06
CA ARG A 62 11.79 7.99 12.45
C ARG A 62 10.31 8.39 12.41
N GLN A 63 9.91 9.49 13.03
CA GLN A 63 8.50 9.90 13.18
C GLN A 63 8.16 11.17 12.38
N HIS A 64 8.88 11.49 11.33
CA HIS A 64 8.56 12.64 10.49
C HIS A 64 7.84 12.21 9.20
N TYR A 65 7.12 13.16 8.63
CA TYR A 65 6.39 12.99 7.37
C TYR A 65 7.25 13.28 6.14
N LEU A 66 8.54 13.52 6.31
CA LEU A 66 9.47 13.88 5.24
C LEU A 66 9.89 12.61 4.47
N THR A 67 9.48 12.51 3.22
CA THR A 67 9.83 11.40 2.32
C THR A 67 11.16 11.64 1.64
N ALA A 68 11.38 12.88 1.19
CA ALA A 68 12.57 13.26 0.46
C ALA A 68 12.81 14.77 0.54
N ILE A 69 13.96 15.22 0.07
CA ILE A 69 14.28 16.63 -0.15
C ILE A 69 14.75 16.86 -1.57
N THR A 70 14.51 18.04 -2.09
CA THR A 70 15.05 18.48 -3.39
C THR A 70 15.43 19.96 -3.34
N ASN A 71 16.18 20.43 -4.33
CA ASN A 71 16.49 21.84 -4.51
C ASN A 71 15.67 22.43 -5.66
N VAL A 72 15.02 23.56 -5.38
CA VAL A 72 14.29 24.35 -6.38
C VAL A 72 14.73 25.79 -6.21
N ASP A 73 15.34 26.41 -7.24
CA ASP A 73 15.84 27.77 -7.23
C ASP A 73 16.72 28.10 -6.00
N ASP A 74 17.70 27.23 -5.73
CA ASP A 74 18.63 27.30 -4.59
C ASP A 74 17.97 27.21 -3.19
N ALA A 75 16.69 26.87 -3.13
CA ALA A 75 15.98 26.60 -1.89
C ALA A 75 15.75 25.10 -1.69
N ILE A 76 15.93 24.64 -0.44
CA ILE A 76 15.59 23.26 -0.07
C ILE A 76 14.07 23.15 0.02
N VAL A 77 13.51 22.20 -0.72
CA VAL A 77 12.09 21.86 -0.69
C VAL A 77 11.93 20.46 -0.09
N GLU A 78 11.07 20.37 0.89
CA GLU A 78 10.73 19.13 1.58
C GLU A 78 9.55 18.45 0.88
N ILE A 79 9.67 17.15 0.58
CA ILE A 79 8.61 16.33 0.02
C ILE A 79 7.95 15.57 1.16
N ILE A 80 6.67 15.83 1.39
CA ILE A 80 5.91 15.29 2.52
C ILE A 80 5.12 14.04 2.09
N ASP A 81 5.13 13.02 2.95
CA ASP A 81 4.28 11.84 2.86
C ASP A 81 2.86 12.17 3.33
N VAL A 82 2.01 12.55 2.39
CA VAL A 82 0.61 12.89 2.66
C VAL A 82 -0.21 11.66 3.05
N GLU A 83 0.16 10.47 2.57
CA GLU A 83 -0.50 9.21 2.94
C GLU A 83 -0.32 8.92 4.42
N LYS A 84 0.91 9.09 4.92
CA LYS A 84 1.22 8.93 6.33
C LYS A 84 0.48 9.96 7.19
N VAL A 85 0.40 11.22 6.74
CA VAL A 85 -0.40 12.25 7.41
C VAL A 85 -1.85 11.83 7.52
N LEU A 86 -2.44 11.34 6.43
CA LEU A 86 -3.83 10.89 6.40
C LEU A 86 -4.06 9.65 7.28
N ALA A 87 -3.15 8.70 7.26
CA ALA A 87 -3.24 7.48 8.06
C ALA A 87 -3.26 7.75 9.58
N GLU A 88 -2.58 8.81 10.03
CA GLU A 88 -2.56 9.18 11.45
C GLU A 88 -3.80 9.98 11.89
N ILE A 89 -4.38 10.77 10.98
CA ILE A 89 -5.51 11.68 11.30
C ILE A 89 -6.86 11.01 11.07
N VAL A 90 -6.96 10.22 10.00
CA VAL A 90 -8.20 9.52 9.66
C VAL A 90 -8.03 8.06 10.07
N PRO A 91 -8.68 7.61 11.17
CA PRO A 91 -8.65 6.20 11.54
C PRO A 91 -9.20 5.39 10.37
N MET A 92 -8.34 4.65 9.70
CA MET A 92 -8.78 3.79 8.61
C MET A 92 -9.50 2.59 9.19
N ASN A 93 -10.67 2.31 8.63
CA ASN A 93 -11.44 1.14 9.05
C ASN A 93 -10.77 -0.13 8.50
N THR A 94 -10.08 -0.86 9.37
CA THR A 94 -9.52 -2.19 9.04
C THR A 94 -10.50 -3.32 9.33
N LYS A 95 -11.70 -2.99 9.87
CA LYS A 95 -12.67 -4.00 10.27
C LYS A 95 -13.41 -4.55 9.07
N ILE A 96 -13.40 -5.86 8.96
CA ILE A 96 -14.26 -6.61 8.05
C ILE A 96 -15.66 -6.61 8.65
N SER A 97 -16.70 -6.42 7.83
CA SER A 97 -18.08 -6.44 8.27
C SER A 97 -18.48 -7.81 8.84
N GLU A 98 -19.39 -7.83 9.80
CA GLU A 98 -19.91 -9.08 10.37
C GLU A 98 -20.59 -9.94 9.31
N GLU A 99 -21.25 -9.32 8.34
CA GLU A 99 -21.86 -10.00 7.20
C GLU A 99 -20.80 -10.78 6.40
N THR A 100 -19.69 -10.14 6.07
CA THR A 100 -18.58 -10.78 5.35
C THR A 100 -17.93 -11.88 6.18
N LEU A 101 -17.63 -11.61 7.47
CA LEU A 101 -17.01 -12.59 8.38
C LEU A 101 -17.89 -13.83 8.61
N SER A 102 -19.22 -13.71 8.50
CA SER A 102 -20.16 -14.82 8.68
C SER A 102 -20.15 -15.83 7.52
N ARG A 103 -19.45 -15.56 6.41
CA ARG A 103 -19.39 -16.47 5.26
C ARG A 103 -18.64 -17.76 5.65
N PRO A 104 -19.25 -18.95 5.52
CA PRO A 104 -18.68 -20.21 6.00
C PRO A 104 -17.30 -20.53 5.40
N ILE A 105 -17.07 -20.15 4.14
CA ILE A 105 -15.80 -20.39 3.44
C ILE A 105 -14.61 -19.72 4.14
N LEU A 106 -14.79 -18.55 4.76
CA LEU A 106 -13.74 -17.81 5.44
C LEU A 106 -13.22 -18.52 6.70
N SER A 107 -13.98 -19.48 7.26
CA SER A 107 -13.47 -20.31 8.35
C SER A 107 -12.26 -21.14 7.96
N LYS A 108 -12.09 -21.46 6.66
CA LYS A 108 -10.96 -22.18 6.09
C LYS A 108 -9.70 -21.31 5.94
N ALA A 109 -9.80 -19.98 6.10
CA ALA A 109 -8.66 -19.08 6.07
C ALA A 109 -7.78 -19.24 7.32
N ARG A 110 -8.35 -19.74 8.41
CA ARG A 110 -7.65 -19.85 9.68
C ARG A 110 -6.42 -20.72 9.58
N GLY A 111 -5.26 -20.13 9.97
CA GLY A 111 -3.97 -20.81 9.92
C GLY A 111 -3.34 -20.88 8.54
N ARG A 112 -4.02 -20.41 7.47
CA ARG A 112 -3.41 -20.28 6.14
C ARG A 112 -2.43 -19.11 6.16
N GLU A 113 -1.35 -19.23 5.41
CA GLU A 113 -0.28 -18.24 5.35
C GLU A 113 -0.43 -17.33 4.14
N VAL A 114 0.01 -16.08 4.27
CA VAL A 114 0.02 -15.07 3.21
C VAL A 114 1.32 -14.25 3.29
N LEU A 115 1.89 -13.90 2.14
CA LEU A 115 3.00 -12.97 2.05
C LEU A 115 2.47 -11.61 1.56
N ILE A 116 2.71 -10.55 2.33
CA ILE A 116 2.45 -9.15 1.95
C ILE A 116 3.77 -8.52 1.56
N VAL A 117 3.81 -7.88 0.39
CA VAL A 117 4.96 -7.13 -0.11
C VAL A 117 4.53 -5.71 -0.40
N ASP A 118 4.91 -4.77 0.46
CA ASP A 118 4.50 -3.35 0.36
C ASP A 118 5.56 -2.51 1.11
N ASP A 119 5.97 -1.37 0.59
CA ASP A 119 6.94 -0.48 1.24
C ASP A 119 6.29 0.43 2.29
N SER A 120 4.97 0.57 2.24
CA SER A 120 4.18 1.32 3.21
C SER A 120 3.90 0.50 4.46
N ARG A 121 4.50 0.89 5.57
CA ARG A 121 4.21 0.27 6.88
C ARG A 121 2.74 0.37 7.28
N VAL A 122 2.07 1.43 6.84
CA VAL A 122 0.64 1.63 7.07
C VAL A 122 -0.18 0.58 6.32
N ALA A 123 0.13 0.36 5.04
CA ALA A 123 -0.55 -0.65 4.24
C ALA A 123 -0.30 -2.07 4.78
N ILE A 124 0.95 -2.39 5.15
CA ILE A 124 1.28 -3.67 5.80
C ILE A 124 0.45 -3.85 7.08
N HIS A 125 0.38 -2.83 7.94
CA HIS A 125 -0.37 -2.92 9.19
C HIS A 125 -1.87 -3.15 8.94
N GLN A 126 -2.46 -2.42 8.00
CA GLN A 126 -3.87 -2.54 7.65
C GLN A 126 -4.23 -3.91 7.08
N LEU A 127 -3.41 -4.43 6.15
CA LEU A 127 -3.58 -5.76 5.59
C LEU A 127 -3.42 -6.83 6.68
N THR A 128 -2.41 -6.67 7.56
CA THR A 128 -2.16 -7.59 8.68
C THR A 128 -3.33 -7.62 9.65
N ASP A 129 -3.88 -6.47 10.01
CA ASP A 129 -5.04 -6.38 10.89
C ASP A 129 -6.29 -7.02 10.28
N ALA A 130 -6.54 -6.76 8.99
CA ALA A 130 -7.70 -7.33 8.29
C ALA A 130 -7.57 -8.85 8.14
N LEU A 131 -6.42 -9.36 7.70
CA LEU A 131 -6.17 -10.80 7.56
C LEU A 131 -6.10 -11.52 8.91
N GLY A 132 -5.63 -10.83 9.96
CA GLY A 132 -5.65 -11.31 11.33
C GLY A 132 -7.06 -11.60 11.85
N GLN A 133 -8.09 -10.82 11.42
CA GLN A 133 -9.49 -11.08 11.76
C GLN A 133 -9.98 -12.41 11.15
N LEU A 134 -9.37 -12.85 10.04
CA LEU A 134 -9.63 -14.16 9.42
C LEU A 134 -8.80 -15.29 10.05
N GLY A 135 -7.93 -14.97 11.03
CA GLY A 135 -7.03 -15.92 11.68
C GLY A 135 -5.89 -16.42 10.80
N MET A 136 -5.51 -15.64 9.77
CA MET A 136 -4.40 -15.97 8.86
C MET A 136 -3.05 -15.63 9.50
N ILE A 137 -2.01 -16.31 9.02
CA ILE A 137 -0.61 -16.05 9.38
C ILE A 137 0.00 -15.16 8.30
N VAL A 138 0.54 -14.01 8.71
CA VAL A 138 1.02 -12.98 7.79
C VAL A 138 2.54 -12.88 7.84
N HIS A 139 3.16 -13.05 6.67
CA HIS A 139 4.57 -12.72 6.42
C HIS A 139 4.66 -11.41 5.69
N THR A 140 5.73 -10.65 5.87
CA THR A 140 5.87 -9.31 5.27
C THR A 140 7.24 -9.08 4.66
N ALA A 141 7.28 -8.39 3.53
CA ALA A 141 8.49 -7.84 2.93
C ALA A 141 8.25 -6.38 2.54
N THR A 142 9.29 -5.55 2.62
CA THR A 142 9.19 -4.09 2.44
C THR A 142 9.53 -3.61 1.03
N ASP A 143 9.79 -4.50 0.10
CA ASP A 143 9.98 -4.25 -1.33
C ASP A 143 9.94 -5.56 -2.10
N GLY A 144 9.76 -5.47 -3.43
CA GLY A 144 9.64 -6.64 -4.28
C GLY A 144 10.89 -7.53 -4.29
N LEU A 145 12.09 -6.95 -4.16
CA LEU A 145 13.34 -7.72 -4.16
C LEU A 145 13.45 -8.59 -2.89
N LYS A 146 13.07 -8.05 -1.73
CA LYS A 146 13.02 -8.81 -0.48
C LYS A 146 11.94 -9.88 -0.52
N GLY A 147 10.76 -9.55 -1.06
CA GLY A 147 9.68 -10.51 -1.26
C GLY A 147 10.12 -11.69 -2.12
N LEU A 148 10.75 -11.41 -3.28
CA LEU A 148 11.27 -12.45 -4.17
C LEU A 148 12.32 -13.33 -3.49
N ARG A 149 13.29 -12.73 -2.80
CA ARG A 149 14.32 -13.48 -2.05
C ARG A 149 13.71 -14.40 -1.00
N GLN A 150 12.73 -13.93 -0.26
CA GLN A 150 12.04 -14.74 0.76
C GLN A 150 11.31 -15.93 0.14
N LEU A 151 10.64 -15.74 -1.00
CA LEU A 151 10.00 -16.85 -1.73
C LEU A 151 11.03 -17.86 -2.23
N GLN A 152 12.15 -17.39 -2.79
CA GLN A 152 13.23 -18.25 -3.27
C GLN A 152 13.90 -19.04 -2.12
N GLU A 153 14.16 -18.39 -0.98
CA GLU A 153 14.72 -19.04 0.21
C GLU A 153 13.82 -20.16 0.72
N TRP A 154 12.52 -19.99 0.76
CA TRP A 154 11.59 -21.04 1.14
C TRP A 154 11.58 -22.19 0.12
N ALA A 155 11.59 -21.87 -1.18
CA ALA A 155 11.68 -22.88 -2.23
C ALA A 155 13.01 -23.66 -2.18
N ASP A 156 14.13 -23.00 -1.87
CA ASP A 156 15.46 -23.62 -1.73
C ASP A 156 15.52 -24.54 -0.49
N GLN A 157 14.71 -24.29 0.53
CA GLN A 157 14.52 -25.15 1.70
C GLN A 157 13.63 -26.37 1.41
N GLY A 158 13.10 -26.48 0.18
CA GLY A 158 12.27 -27.60 -0.26
C GLY A 158 10.79 -27.44 0.06
N GLU A 159 10.34 -26.22 0.43
CA GLU A 159 8.92 -25.97 0.65
C GLU A 159 8.15 -25.87 -0.68
N VAL A 160 6.99 -26.52 -0.73
CA VAL A 160 6.01 -26.34 -1.82
C VAL A 160 5.18 -25.09 -1.51
N LEU A 161 5.48 -23.99 -2.18
CA LEU A 161 4.94 -22.69 -1.79
C LEU A 161 3.45 -22.56 -2.02
N THR A 162 2.86 -23.29 -2.96
CA THR A 162 1.41 -23.36 -3.17
C THR A 162 0.67 -24.03 -2.01
N ASP A 163 1.35 -24.94 -1.27
CA ASP A 163 0.81 -25.54 -0.07
C ASP A 163 0.98 -24.63 1.16
N LYS A 164 2.11 -23.90 1.20
CA LYS A 164 2.45 -22.98 2.28
C LYS A 164 1.60 -21.71 2.23
N LEU A 165 1.61 -21.02 1.10
CA LEU A 165 0.97 -19.72 0.94
C LEU A 165 -0.38 -19.83 0.23
N LEU A 166 -1.42 -19.26 0.83
CA LEU A 166 -2.69 -19.08 0.16
C LEU A 166 -2.55 -18.10 -1.00
N MET A 167 -1.81 -17.01 -0.78
CA MET A 167 -1.56 -15.98 -1.79
C MET A 167 -0.36 -15.10 -1.43
N VAL A 168 0.12 -14.37 -2.43
CA VAL A 168 1.03 -13.24 -2.31
C VAL A 168 0.25 -11.96 -2.61
N ILE A 169 0.27 -10.98 -1.71
CA ILE A 169 -0.33 -9.65 -1.93
C ILE A 169 0.82 -8.68 -2.13
N THR A 170 0.87 -8.01 -3.26
CA THR A 170 1.96 -7.06 -3.58
C THR A 170 1.43 -5.69 -3.94
N ASP A 171 2.06 -4.64 -3.43
CA ASP A 171 1.85 -3.29 -3.97
C ASP A 171 2.37 -3.21 -5.41
N ALA A 172 1.79 -2.31 -6.20
CA ALA A 172 2.21 -2.06 -7.57
C ALA A 172 3.51 -1.24 -7.63
N GLU A 173 3.63 -0.23 -6.77
CA GLU A 173 4.71 0.75 -6.80
C GLU A 173 5.57 0.65 -5.54
N MET A 174 6.77 0.09 -5.68
CA MET A 174 7.73 -0.07 -4.58
C MET A 174 9.14 0.27 -5.07
N PRO A 175 10.04 0.74 -4.18
CA PRO A 175 11.45 0.93 -4.50
C PRO A 175 12.12 -0.41 -4.80
N GLU A 176 13.30 -0.37 -5.44
CA GLU A 176 14.15 -1.50 -5.82
C GLU A 176 13.49 -2.44 -6.86
N MET A 177 12.33 -3.00 -6.55
CA MET A 177 11.54 -3.86 -7.42
C MET A 177 10.05 -3.61 -7.18
N ASP A 178 9.35 -3.15 -8.20
CA ASP A 178 7.91 -2.94 -8.19
C ASP A 178 7.13 -4.28 -8.25
N GLY A 179 5.81 -4.22 -7.98
CA GLY A 179 4.97 -5.41 -7.94
C GLY A 179 4.75 -6.06 -9.31
N TYR A 180 4.84 -5.29 -10.40
CA TYR A 180 4.72 -5.84 -11.75
C TYR A 180 5.94 -6.71 -12.10
N ARG A 181 7.13 -6.21 -11.75
CA ARG A 181 8.37 -6.95 -11.93
C ARG A 181 8.42 -8.16 -11.00
N LEU A 182 8.06 -8.01 -9.72
CA LEU A 182 7.96 -9.13 -8.78
C LEU A 182 7.07 -10.24 -9.35
N THR A 183 5.88 -9.90 -9.84
CA THR A 183 4.96 -10.87 -10.44
C THR A 183 5.58 -11.56 -11.66
N THR A 184 6.26 -10.80 -12.51
CA THR A 184 6.96 -11.36 -13.68
C THR A 184 8.03 -12.35 -13.26
N GLU A 185 8.86 -12.04 -12.27
CA GLU A 185 9.89 -12.93 -11.75
C GLU A 185 9.29 -14.20 -11.11
N ILE A 186 8.16 -14.06 -10.36
CA ILE A 186 7.41 -15.20 -9.82
C ILE A 186 6.94 -16.11 -10.95
N ARG A 187 6.40 -15.59 -12.06
CA ARG A 187 5.91 -16.40 -13.19
C ARG A 187 7.03 -17.06 -14.00
N GLN A 188 8.24 -16.54 -13.93
CA GLN A 188 9.41 -17.09 -14.63
C GLN A 188 10.15 -18.19 -13.81
N ASP A 189 9.97 -18.23 -12.50
CA ASP A 189 10.56 -19.29 -11.65
C ASP A 189 9.59 -20.49 -11.57
N SER A 190 9.99 -21.63 -12.10
CA SER A 190 9.15 -22.85 -12.13
C SER A 190 8.68 -23.34 -10.75
N ARG A 191 9.34 -22.93 -9.67
CA ARG A 191 8.97 -23.27 -8.28
C ARG A 191 7.93 -22.31 -7.69
N LEU A 192 7.76 -21.11 -8.30
CA LEU A 192 6.94 -20.02 -7.81
C LEU A 192 5.75 -19.71 -8.75
N GLN A 193 5.82 -20.14 -10.01
CA GLN A 193 4.91 -19.71 -11.08
C GLN A 193 3.43 -19.94 -10.79
N ASP A 194 3.09 -20.92 -9.98
CA ASP A 194 1.72 -21.31 -9.65
C ASP A 194 1.19 -20.60 -8.38
N LEU A 195 1.98 -19.71 -7.76
CA LEU A 195 1.52 -18.88 -6.64
C LEU A 195 0.38 -17.96 -7.07
N TYR A 196 -0.65 -17.86 -6.22
CA TYR A 196 -1.74 -16.90 -6.43
C TYR A 196 -1.28 -15.49 -6.04
N VAL A 197 -1.20 -14.58 -7.02
CA VAL A 197 -0.68 -13.22 -6.83
C VAL A 197 -1.81 -12.21 -6.95
N VAL A 198 -1.96 -11.37 -5.92
CA VAL A 198 -2.95 -10.28 -5.84
C VAL A 198 -2.20 -8.95 -5.87
N MET A 199 -2.50 -8.09 -6.84
CA MET A 199 -1.99 -6.72 -6.88
C MET A 199 -2.86 -5.81 -6.01
N HIS A 200 -2.25 -5.15 -5.02
CA HIS A 200 -2.90 -4.23 -4.08
C HIS A 200 -2.39 -2.81 -4.31
N THR A 201 -3.18 -1.95 -4.91
CA THR A 201 -2.70 -0.61 -5.32
C THR A 201 -3.75 0.47 -5.13
N SER A 202 -3.27 1.71 -4.89
CA SER A 202 -4.11 2.91 -4.85
C SER A 202 -4.55 3.38 -6.23
N LEU A 203 -3.88 2.91 -7.28
CA LEU A 203 -4.20 3.30 -8.65
C LEU A 203 -5.53 2.68 -9.10
N SER A 204 -6.52 3.51 -9.39
CA SER A 204 -7.81 3.12 -9.93
C SER A 204 -7.87 3.43 -11.43
N GLY A 205 -8.21 2.44 -12.27
CA GLY A 205 -8.44 2.68 -13.69
C GLY A 205 -8.34 1.43 -14.57
N SER A 206 -8.97 1.50 -15.75
CA SER A 206 -8.97 0.41 -16.75
C SER A 206 -7.56 0.06 -17.27
N PHE A 207 -6.64 1.02 -17.26
CA PHE A 207 -5.25 0.81 -17.68
C PHE A 207 -4.53 -0.16 -16.74
N ASN A 208 -4.73 -0.03 -15.45
CA ASN A 208 -4.09 -0.89 -14.46
C ASN A 208 -4.61 -2.33 -14.51
N ALA A 209 -5.90 -2.53 -14.73
CA ALA A 209 -6.46 -3.86 -14.88
C ALA A 209 -5.84 -4.62 -16.08
N ALA A 210 -5.56 -3.92 -17.19
CA ALA A 210 -4.91 -4.50 -18.35
C ALA A 210 -3.43 -4.86 -18.07
N MET A 211 -2.69 -4.01 -17.35
CA MET A 211 -1.31 -4.26 -16.96
C MET A 211 -1.20 -5.41 -15.95
N VAL A 212 -2.05 -5.42 -14.93
CA VAL A 212 -2.13 -6.50 -13.91
C VAL A 212 -2.32 -7.86 -14.59
N LYS A 213 -3.26 -7.95 -15.53
CA LYS A 213 -3.50 -9.18 -16.31
C LYS A 213 -2.32 -9.54 -17.20
N LYS A 214 -1.65 -8.55 -17.82
CA LYS A 214 -0.51 -8.77 -18.73
C LYS A 214 0.69 -9.38 -18.01
N VAL A 215 0.96 -8.98 -16.76
CA VAL A 215 2.07 -9.54 -15.97
C VAL A 215 1.74 -10.88 -15.29
N GLY A 216 0.48 -11.33 -15.38
CA GLY A 216 0.05 -12.62 -14.86
C GLY A 216 -0.38 -12.60 -13.40
N CYS A 217 -0.84 -11.45 -12.87
CA CYS A 217 -1.55 -11.43 -11.59
C CYS A 217 -2.91 -12.13 -11.71
N ASP A 218 -3.29 -12.83 -10.65
CA ASP A 218 -4.56 -13.57 -10.59
C ASP A 218 -5.73 -12.68 -10.18
N ASN A 219 -5.47 -11.69 -9.34
CA ASN A 219 -6.50 -10.77 -8.87
C ASN A 219 -5.94 -9.36 -8.64
N PHE A 220 -6.85 -8.41 -8.51
CA PHE A 220 -6.57 -7.02 -8.26
C PHE A 220 -7.44 -6.50 -7.10
N LEU A 221 -6.84 -5.75 -6.20
CA LEU A 221 -7.46 -5.17 -5.04
C LEU A 221 -7.09 -3.70 -4.92
N SER A 222 -8.09 -2.83 -4.86
CA SER A 222 -7.86 -1.41 -4.51
C SER A 222 -7.50 -1.32 -3.03
N LYS A 223 -6.52 -0.48 -2.69
CA LYS A 223 -6.07 -0.30 -1.29
C LYS A 223 -7.24 0.04 -0.37
N PHE A 224 -7.19 -0.52 0.83
CA PHE A 224 -8.02 -0.22 2.01
C PHE A 224 -9.51 -0.57 1.91
N GLN A 225 -9.81 -1.73 1.36
CA GLN A 225 -11.17 -2.30 1.33
C GLN A 225 -11.17 -3.65 2.07
N PRO A 226 -11.37 -3.68 3.41
CA PRO A 226 -11.26 -4.90 4.20
C PRO A 226 -12.24 -6.00 3.75
N ASP A 227 -13.49 -5.63 3.44
CA ASP A 227 -14.48 -6.58 2.94
C ASP A 227 -14.09 -7.16 1.58
N ARG A 228 -13.56 -6.32 0.67
CA ARG A 228 -13.09 -6.80 -0.63
C ARG A 228 -11.87 -7.71 -0.49
N LEU A 229 -10.97 -7.43 0.46
CA LEU A 229 -9.85 -8.32 0.78
C LEU A 229 -10.37 -9.68 1.25
N ALA A 230 -11.34 -9.71 2.16
CA ALA A 230 -11.95 -10.95 2.63
C ALA A 230 -12.68 -11.71 1.50
N GLU A 231 -13.32 -11.00 0.56
CA GLU A 231 -13.90 -11.61 -0.63
C GLU A 231 -12.84 -12.26 -1.52
N VAL A 232 -11.69 -11.61 -1.75
CA VAL A 232 -10.57 -12.17 -2.52
C VAL A 232 -10.02 -13.43 -1.83
N VAL A 233 -9.89 -13.41 -0.50
CA VAL A 233 -9.54 -14.61 0.28
C VAL A 233 -10.56 -15.73 0.05
N ALA A 234 -11.86 -15.41 0.11
CA ALA A 234 -12.91 -16.39 -0.13
C ALA A 234 -12.88 -16.95 -1.56
N GLU A 235 -12.71 -16.09 -2.57
CA GLU A 235 -12.55 -16.47 -3.97
C GLU A 235 -11.39 -17.47 -4.15
N ARG A 236 -10.23 -17.18 -3.53
CA ARG A 236 -9.05 -18.05 -3.60
C ARG A 236 -9.28 -19.40 -2.90
N LEU A 237 -9.94 -19.40 -1.74
CA LEU A 237 -10.26 -20.64 -1.01
C LEU A 237 -11.22 -21.56 -1.78
N LEU A 238 -12.11 -21.00 -2.60
CA LEU A 238 -13.01 -21.77 -3.46
C LEU A 238 -12.29 -22.43 -4.64
N LEU A 239 -11.13 -21.92 -5.05
CA LEU A 239 -10.31 -22.56 -6.09
C LEU A 239 -9.56 -23.80 -5.59
N ASP A 240 -9.43 -23.99 -4.28
CA ASP A 240 -8.80 -25.15 -3.65
C ASP A 240 -9.81 -26.31 -3.44
N GLU A 241 -11.11 -26.12 -3.77
CA GLU A 241 -12.18 -27.16 -3.71
C GLU A 241 -12.32 -27.89 -5.03
#